data_5a2faed91157d86e524ea0f2193d209e
#
_entry.id   5a2faed91157d86e524ea0f2193d209e
#
_cell.length_a   1.000
_cell.length_b   1.000
_cell.length_c   1.000
_cell.angle_alpha   90.00
_cell.angle_beta   90.00
_cell.angle_gamma   90.00
#
_symmetry.space_group_name_H-M   'P 1'
#
loop_
_entity.id
_entity.type
_entity.pdbx_description
1 polymer ?
#
loop_
_entity_poly.entity_id
_entity_poly.type
_entity_poly.pdbx_seq_one_letter_code
_entity_poly.pdbx_strand_id
1 'polypeptide(L)'
;ETLSIEQIATQLDRDPDSVESYVNSKLGKTAIDKREIEAYYDLKSRPYWRELEGQFTERELEILVYHWGRIIGQFRDDVLPTEELQVLDAIKLEVLMNRALKDQQTNMRDIDRFEELITDEKLKPIEVQDKDYIFNLERQIAICRAAQESLTRDYRDLQTKKSSMLKDLKATREQRDKRLEDSKQTFIGWGRKVRAHP
;
A
#
# COMPACT_ATOMS: atom_id res chain seq x y z
N GLU A 1 14.02 13.45 22.05
CA GLU A 1 15.48 13.60 22.02
C GLU A 1 16.10 12.27 21.65
N THR A 2 16.72 12.21 20.48
CA THR A 2 17.45 11.03 19.99
C THR A 2 18.84 11.04 20.63
N LEU A 3 19.12 10.05 21.50
CA LEU A 3 20.43 9.87 22.07
C LEU A 3 21.46 9.46 20.99
N SER A 4 22.67 10.03 21.05
CA SER A 4 23.77 9.61 20.17
C SER A 4 24.27 8.22 20.57
N ILE A 5 24.93 7.49 19.64
CA ILE A 5 25.53 6.18 19.91
C ILE A 5 26.51 6.24 21.08
N GLU A 6 27.28 7.32 21.18
CA GLU A 6 28.22 7.56 22.29
C GLU A 6 27.49 7.75 23.63
N GLN A 7 26.35 8.44 23.64
CA GLN A 7 25.54 8.61 24.85
C GLN A 7 24.90 7.29 25.30
N ILE A 8 24.45 6.48 24.33
CA ILE A 8 23.90 5.13 24.62
C ILE A 8 25.00 4.20 25.13
N ALA A 9 26.18 4.23 24.53
CA ALA A 9 27.34 3.44 24.95
C ALA A 9 27.77 3.78 26.38
N THR A 10 27.80 5.08 26.71
CA THR A 10 28.13 5.55 28.07
C THR A 10 27.07 5.11 29.09
N GLN A 11 25.77 5.16 28.74
CA GLN A 11 24.71 4.70 29.64
C GLN A 11 24.69 3.19 29.87
N LEU A 12 25.14 2.41 28.87
CA LEU A 12 25.17 0.95 28.93
C LEU A 12 26.51 0.40 29.43
N ASP A 13 27.48 1.26 29.76
CA ASP A 13 28.85 0.89 30.12
C ASP A 13 29.46 -0.09 29.11
N ARG A 14 29.31 0.23 27.82
CA ARG A 14 29.77 -0.57 26.68
C ARG A 14 30.61 0.26 25.74
N ASP A 15 31.49 -0.46 25.04
CA ASP A 15 32.31 0.11 23.97
C ASP A 15 31.43 0.66 22.83
N PRO A 16 31.63 1.93 22.38
CA PRO A 16 30.85 2.56 21.30
C PRO A 16 30.81 1.73 20.01
N ASP A 17 31.94 1.11 19.62
CA ASP A 17 32.02 0.29 18.42
C ASP A 17 31.17 -0.98 18.52
N SER A 18 31.07 -1.57 19.72
CA SER A 18 30.20 -2.70 20.01
C SER A 18 28.72 -2.31 19.96
N VAL A 19 28.38 -1.13 20.47
CA VAL A 19 27.03 -0.57 20.39
C VAL A 19 26.66 -0.24 18.95
N GLU A 20 27.56 0.39 18.22
CA GLU A 20 27.38 0.69 16.79
C GLU A 20 27.22 -0.59 15.96
N SER A 21 28.05 -1.60 16.19
CA SER A 21 27.95 -2.90 15.52
C SER A 21 26.64 -3.62 15.87
N TYR A 22 26.18 -3.58 17.12
CA TYR A 22 24.90 -4.14 17.53
C TYR A 22 23.74 -3.37 16.94
N VAL A 23 23.78 -2.06 17.02
CA VAL A 23 22.82 -1.15 16.39
C VAL A 23 22.82 -1.39 14.88
N ASN A 24 23.94 -1.47 14.21
CA ASN A 24 24.06 -1.78 12.78
C ASN A 24 23.64 -3.21 12.43
N SER A 25 23.86 -4.22 13.27
CA SER A 25 23.42 -5.60 13.05
C SER A 25 21.90 -5.78 13.26
N LYS A 26 21.34 -5.05 14.21
CA LYS A 26 19.89 -4.98 14.45
C LYS A 26 19.22 -3.99 13.48
N LEU A 27 19.93 -2.93 13.11
CA LEU A 27 19.59 -1.90 12.15
C LEU A 27 20.21 -2.16 10.76
N GLY A 28 20.79 -3.31 10.50
CA GLY A 28 21.17 -3.78 9.15
C GLY A 28 20.02 -3.80 8.14
N LYS A 29 18.81 -3.60 8.67
CA LYS A 29 17.63 -3.07 7.98
C LYS A 29 17.72 -1.56 7.65
N THR A 30 18.67 -0.81 8.21
CA THR A 30 18.65 0.66 8.31
C THR A 30 18.98 1.43 7.04
N ALA A 31 19.63 0.85 6.06
CA ALA A 31 19.77 1.53 4.76
C ALA A 31 18.40 1.60 4.04
N ILE A 32 17.57 0.58 4.25
CA ILE A 32 16.18 0.56 3.76
C ILE A 32 15.35 1.52 4.62
N ASP A 33 15.49 1.48 5.93
CA ASP A 33 14.73 2.32 6.87
C ASP A 33 15.01 3.83 6.69
N LYS A 34 16.26 4.25 6.45
CA LYS A 34 16.57 5.64 6.16
C LYS A 34 15.87 6.13 4.89
N ARG A 35 15.91 5.36 3.82
CA ARG A 35 15.26 5.70 2.56
C ARG A 35 13.73 5.71 2.68
N GLU A 36 13.18 4.78 3.46
CA GLU A 36 11.75 4.74 3.77
C GLU A 36 11.34 6.00 4.55
N ILE A 37 12.13 6.43 5.51
CA ILE A 37 11.91 7.67 6.29
C ILE A 37 12.04 8.91 5.40
N GLU A 38 13.05 8.99 4.56
CA GLU A 38 13.23 10.09 3.60
C GLU A 38 12.06 10.17 2.62
N ALA A 39 11.63 9.03 2.06
CA ALA A 39 10.46 8.94 1.18
C ALA A 39 9.15 9.35 1.89
N TYR A 40 9.02 9.06 3.18
CA TYR A 40 7.89 9.50 4.00
C TYR A 40 7.82 11.04 4.12
N TYR A 41 8.94 11.68 4.46
CA TYR A 41 8.99 13.14 4.57
C TYR A 41 8.82 13.82 3.21
N ASP A 42 9.39 13.23 2.15
CA ASP A 42 9.20 13.70 0.78
C ASP A 42 7.72 13.67 0.39
N LEU A 43 7.02 12.55 0.61
CA LEU A 43 5.58 12.42 0.32
C LEU A 43 4.76 13.50 1.04
N LYS A 44 5.04 13.73 2.33
CA LYS A 44 4.33 14.76 3.12
C LYS A 44 4.61 16.19 2.65
N SER A 45 5.74 16.45 2.03
CA SER A 45 6.08 17.75 1.48
C SER A 45 5.38 18.05 0.15
N ARG A 46 4.81 17.03 -0.51
CA ARG A 46 4.17 17.17 -1.81
C ARG A 46 2.81 17.88 -1.70
N PRO A 47 2.42 18.71 -2.68
CA PRO A 47 1.15 19.44 -2.64
C PRO A 47 -0.09 18.54 -2.52
N TYR A 48 -0.05 17.36 -3.13
CA TYR A 48 -1.17 16.40 -3.12
C TYR A 48 -1.33 15.68 -1.76
N TRP A 49 -0.42 15.86 -0.80
CA TRP A 49 -0.58 15.28 0.54
C TRP A 49 -1.85 15.74 1.24
N ARG A 50 -2.18 17.04 1.13
CA ARG A 50 -3.42 17.60 1.70
C ARG A 50 -4.68 16.97 1.14
N GLU A 51 -4.65 16.61 -0.14
CA GLU A 51 -5.79 15.94 -0.79
C GLU A 51 -5.93 14.51 -0.24
N LEU A 52 -4.80 13.81 -0.02
CA LEU A 52 -4.79 12.49 0.58
C LEU A 52 -5.34 12.51 2.02
N GLU A 53 -4.94 13.50 2.83
CA GLU A 53 -5.48 13.68 4.20
C GLU A 53 -7.00 13.90 4.21
N GLY A 54 -7.55 14.53 3.18
CA GLY A 54 -8.99 14.73 3.03
C GLY A 54 -9.75 13.50 2.51
N GLN A 55 -9.07 12.55 1.84
CA GLN A 55 -9.70 11.39 1.18
C GLN A 55 -9.59 10.09 1.99
N PHE A 56 -8.57 9.96 2.84
CA PHE A 56 -8.24 8.73 3.55
C PHE A 56 -8.24 8.95 5.06
N THR A 57 -8.60 7.90 5.79
CA THR A 57 -8.51 7.87 7.25
C THR A 57 -7.03 7.79 7.69
N GLU A 58 -6.73 8.17 8.93
CA GLU A 58 -5.37 8.11 9.50
C GLU A 58 -4.73 6.72 9.31
N ARG A 59 -5.46 5.65 9.59
CA ARG A 59 -4.99 4.27 9.38
C ARG A 59 -4.73 3.93 7.90
N GLU A 60 -5.52 4.45 7.00
CA GLU A 60 -5.31 4.26 5.55
C GLU A 60 -4.11 5.05 5.06
N LEU A 61 -3.88 6.24 5.62
CA LEU A 61 -2.67 7.04 5.36
C LEU A 61 -1.41 6.34 5.86
N GLU A 62 -1.45 5.68 7.02
CA GLU A 62 -0.33 4.86 7.50
C GLU A 62 0.03 3.75 6.50
N ILE A 63 -0.98 3.03 6.00
CA ILE A 63 -0.79 1.98 4.97
C ILE A 63 -0.21 2.58 3.69
N LEU A 64 -0.75 3.72 3.25
CA LEU A 64 -0.29 4.43 2.05
C LEU A 64 1.17 4.83 2.18
N VAL A 65 1.54 5.46 3.28
CA VAL A 65 2.91 5.90 3.57
C VAL A 65 3.87 4.71 3.65
N TYR A 66 3.47 3.63 4.31
CA TYR A 66 4.27 2.41 4.39
C TYR A 66 4.60 1.84 3.02
N HIS A 67 3.59 1.69 2.15
CA HIS A 67 3.80 1.17 0.79
C HIS A 67 4.60 2.15 -0.08
N TRP A 68 4.34 3.46 0.06
CA TRP A 68 5.10 4.48 -0.64
C TRP A 68 6.59 4.39 -0.34
N GLY A 69 6.96 4.41 0.95
CA GLY A 69 8.36 4.34 1.37
C GLY A 69 9.06 3.11 0.81
N ARG A 70 8.39 1.95 0.89
CA ARG A 70 8.95 0.68 0.39
C ARG A 70 9.10 0.64 -1.13
N ILE A 71 8.13 1.14 -1.88
CA ILE A 71 8.17 1.10 -3.35
C ILE A 71 9.18 2.13 -3.85
N ILE A 72 9.11 3.37 -3.39
CA ILE A 72 10.04 4.43 -3.82
C ILE A 72 11.48 4.10 -3.40
N GLY A 73 11.68 3.56 -2.20
CA GLY A 73 13.00 3.13 -1.73
C GLY A 73 13.66 2.05 -2.59
N GLN A 74 12.88 1.23 -3.32
CA GLN A 74 13.41 0.25 -4.28
C GLN A 74 13.96 0.88 -5.55
N PHE A 75 13.43 2.03 -5.95
CA PHE A 75 13.79 2.69 -7.21
C PHE A 75 15.03 3.57 -7.10
N ARG A 76 15.63 3.70 -5.92
CA ARG A 76 16.78 4.62 -5.65
C ARG A 76 16.41 6.06 -6.05
N ASP A 77 17.41 6.84 -6.49
CA ASP A 77 17.23 8.25 -6.86
C ASP A 77 16.74 8.44 -8.31
N ASP A 78 16.22 7.41 -8.93
CA ASP A 78 15.90 7.34 -10.36
C ASP A 78 14.40 7.18 -10.59
N VAL A 79 13.58 7.98 -9.90
CA VAL A 79 12.11 7.99 -10.07
C VAL A 79 11.70 9.24 -10.82
N LEU A 80 10.99 9.05 -11.93
CA LEU A 80 10.39 10.17 -12.65
C LEU A 80 9.08 10.62 -11.99
N PRO A 81 8.73 11.92 -12.08
CA PRO A 81 7.47 12.42 -11.52
C PRO A 81 6.22 11.67 -12.01
N THR A 82 6.24 11.19 -13.25
CA THR A 82 5.16 10.36 -13.81
C THR A 82 5.10 8.98 -13.19
N GLU A 83 6.24 8.39 -12.84
CA GLU A 83 6.33 7.11 -12.12
C GLU A 83 5.87 7.27 -10.68
N GLU A 84 6.20 8.40 -10.02
CA GLU A 84 5.68 8.72 -8.68
C GLU A 84 4.16 8.72 -8.64
N LEU A 85 3.51 9.37 -9.61
CA LEU A 85 2.05 9.40 -9.71
C LEU A 85 1.46 8.00 -9.93
N GLN A 86 2.08 7.18 -10.79
CA GLN A 86 1.65 5.80 -11.00
C GLN A 86 1.79 4.95 -9.75
N VAL A 87 2.88 5.11 -9.00
CA VAL A 87 3.08 4.43 -7.71
C VAL A 87 2.01 4.85 -6.72
N LEU A 88 1.77 6.17 -6.60
CA LEU A 88 0.75 6.70 -5.70
C LEU A 88 -0.64 6.15 -6.02
N ASP A 89 -1.01 6.14 -7.30
CA ASP A 89 -2.31 5.63 -7.73
C ASP A 89 -2.44 4.11 -7.52
N ALA A 90 -1.37 3.35 -7.74
CA ALA A 90 -1.36 1.92 -7.42
C ALA A 90 -1.56 1.65 -5.91
N ILE A 91 -0.99 2.49 -5.04
CA ILE A 91 -1.17 2.39 -3.59
C ILE A 91 -2.59 2.81 -3.19
N LYS A 92 -3.15 3.87 -3.78
CA LYS A 92 -4.57 4.26 -3.57
C LYS A 92 -5.51 3.11 -3.92
N LEU A 93 -5.28 2.41 -5.03
CA LEU A 93 -6.06 1.24 -5.41
C LEU A 93 -5.96 0.13 -4.35
N GLU A 94 -4.77 -0.11 -3.77
CA GLU A 94 -4.59 -1.06 -2.66
C GLU A 94 -5.44 -0.70 -1.45
N VAL A 95 -5.42 0.56 -1.04
CA VAL A 95 -6.23 1.04 0.09
C VAL A 95 -7.72 0.87 -0.18
N LEU A 96 -8.19 1.19 -1.41
CA LEU A 96 -9.58 0.98 -1.81
C LEU A 96 -9.97 -0.50 -1.83
N MET A 97 -9.07 -1.39 -2.28
CA MET A 97 -9.28 -2.85 -2.22
C MET A 97 -9.43 -3.34 -0.78
N ASN A 98 -8.59 -2.85 0.14
CA ASN A 98 -8.69 -3.17 1.56
C ASN A 98 -10.00 -2.68 2.18
N ARG A 99 -10.48 -1.49 1.76
CA ARG A 99 -11.80 -0.96 2.16
C ARG A 99 -12.92 -1.88 1.68
N ALA A 100 -12.91 -2.26 0.41
CA ALA A 100 -13.92 -3.17 -0.16
C ALA A 100 -13.95 -4.53 0.56
N LEU A 101 -12.78 -5.11 0.90
CA LEU A 101 -12.71 -6.35 1.68
C LEU A 101 -13.27 -6.20 3.10
N LYS A 102 -13.02 -5.06 3.75
CA LYS A 102 -13.58 -4.76 5.07
C LYS A 102 -15.10 -4.64 5.03
N ASP A 103 -15.63 -3.98 4.00
CA ASP A 103 -17.07 -3.83 3.81
C ASP A 103 -17.73 -5.19 3.50
N GLN A 104 -17.09 -6.06 2.69
CA GLN A 104 -17.53 -7.43 2.49
C GLN A 104 -17.60 -8.22 3.81
N GLN A 105 -16.56 -8.10 4.65
CA GLN A 105 -16.54 -8.77 5.95
C GLN A 105 -17.65 -8.27 6.88
N THR A 106 -17.94 -6.98 6.86
CA THR A 106 -19.03 -6.40 7.63
C THR A 106 -20.39 -6.93 7.15
N ASN A 107 -20.62 -6.93 5.84
CA ASN A 107 -21.86 -7.49 5.27
C ASN A 107 -22.03 -8.98 5.61
N MET A 108 -20.98 -9.77 5.61
CA MET A 108 -21.05 -11.19 6.01
C MET A 108 -21.49 -11.33 7.46
N ARG A 109 -20.90 -10.56 8.37
CA ARG A 109 -21.28 -10.58 9.79
C ARG A 109 -22.72 -10.15 10.01
N ASP A 110 -23.21 -9.18 9.25
CA ASP A 110 -24.60 -8.73 9.33
C ASP A 110 -25.55 -9.82 8.83
N ILE A 111 -25.22 -10.53 7.75
CA ILE A 111 -25.99 -11.67 7.27
C ILE A 111 -26.05 -12.77 8.34
N ASP A 112 -24.91 -13.20 8.90
CA ASP A 112 -24.85 -14.21 9.94
C ASP A 112 -25.73 -13.83 11.13
N ARG A 113 -25.63 -12.57 11.58
CA ARG A 113 -26.44 -12.04 12.66
C ARG A 113 -27.96 -12.07 12.35
N PHE A 114 -28.36 -11.68 11.14
CA PHE A 114 -29.77 -11.71 10.75
C PHE A 114 -30.29 -13.15 10.63
N GLU A 115 -29.48 -14.09 10.16
CA GLU A 115 -29.82 -15.51 10.08
C GLU A 115 -30.00 -16.12 11.49
N GLU A 116 -29.15 -15.75 12.46
CA GLU A 116 -29.32 -16.12 13.87
C GLU A 116 -30.64 -15.58 14.44
N LEU A 117 -30.94 -14.28 14.24
CA LEU A 117 -32.19 -13.67 14.71
C LEU A 117 -33.44 -14.34 14.11
N ILE A 118 -33.38 -14.71 12.83
CA ILE A 118 -34.48 -15.45 12.18
C ILE A 118 -34.65 -16.83 12.80
N THR A 119 -33.54 -17.48 13.10
CA THR A 119 -33.54 -18.81 13.72
C THR A 119 -34.17 -18.76 15.12
N ASP A 120 -33.74 -17.78 15.92
CA ASP A 120 -34.28 -17.56 17.26
C ASP A 120 -35.79 -17.25 17.24
N GLU A 121 -36.25 -16.44 16.27
CA GLU A 121 -37.66 -16.13 16.12
C GLU A 121 -38.49 -17.36 15.70
N LYS A 122 -37.95 -18.20 14.79
CA LYS A 122 -38.60 -19.44 14.34
C LYS A 122 -38.61 -20.55 15.38
N LEU A 123 -37.78 -20.49 16.42
CA LEU A 123 -37.83 -21.41 17.58
C LEU A 123 -39.01 -21.12 18.54
N LYS A 124 -39.61 -19.96 18.47
CA LYS A 124 -40.79 -19.59 19.27
C LYS A 124 -42.03 -20.38 18.80
N PRO A 125 -43.05 -20.61 19.70
CA PRO A 125 -44.30 -21.17 19.27
C PRO A 125 -44.94 -20.35 18.14
N ILE A 126 -45.55 -21.03 17.17
CA ILE A 126 -46.07 -20.41 15.92
C ILE A 126 -47.03 -19.24 16.20
N GLU A 127 -47.77 -19.29 17.30
CA GLU A 127 -48.72 -18.29 17.72
C GLU A 127 -48.09 -16.97 18.20
N VAL A 128 -46.79 -17.02 18.56
CA VAL A 128 -46.03 -15.89 19.13
C VAL A 128 -44.95 -15.38 18.15
N GLN A 129 -44.76 -16.10 17.02
CA GLN A 129 -43.78 -15.71 16.00
C GLN A 129 -44.18 -14.42 15.32
N ASP A 130 -43.25 -13.45 15.25
CA ASP A 130 -43.42 -12.22 14.48
C ASP A 130 -42.98 -12.45 13.01
N LYS A 131 -44.00 -12.71 12.17
CA LYS A 131 -43.76 -12.96 10.72
C LYS A 131 -43.29 -11.71 10.00
N ASP A 132 -43.70 -10.52 10.41
CA ASP A 132 -43.28 -9.27 9.79
C ASP A 132 -41.81 -8.97 10.14
N TYR A 133 -41.41 -9.30 11.35
CA TYR A 133 -40.02 -9.21 11.76
C TYR A 133 -39.11 -10.17 10.95
N ILE A 134 -39.50 -11.42 10.80
CA ILE A 134 -38.80 -12.40 9.98
C ILE A 134 -38.67 -11.88 8.53
N PHE A 135 -39.74 -11.42 7.93
CA PHE A 135 -39.75 -10.89 6.57
C PHE A 135 -38.84 -9.68 6.42
N ASN A 136 -38.80 -8.78 7.39
CA ASN A 136 -37.89 -7.64 7.39
C ASN A 136 -36.43 -8.08 7.46
N LEU A 137 -36.06 -9.08 8.28
CA LEU A 137 -34.72 -9.62 8.35
C LEU A 137 -34.30 -10.30 7.04
N GLU A 138 -35.20 -11.09 6.43
CA GLU A 138 -34.94 -11.73 5.12
C GLU A 138 -34.70 -10.67 4.03
N ARG A 139 -35.41 -9.54 4.07
CA ARG A 139 -35.17 -8.41 3.17
C ARG A 139 -33.83 -7.77 3.42
N GLN A 140 -33.40 -7.59 4.68
CA GLN A 140 -32.07 -7.07 5.00
C GLN A 140 -30.95 -8.01 4.48
N ILE A 141 -31.09 -9.30 4.65
CA ILE A 141 -30.16 -10.30 4.10
C ILE A 141 -30.06 -10.16 2.58
N ALA A 142 -31.18 -10.00 1.87
CA ALA A 142 -31.17 -9.83 0.42
C ALA A 142 -30.43 -8.56 -0.01
N ILE A 143 -30.59 -7.46 0.74
CA ILE A 143 -29.85 -6.20 0.50
C ILE A 143 -28.36 -6.39 0.73
N CYS A 144 -27.96 -7.04 1.84
CA CYS A 144 -26.54 -7.31 2.13
C CYS A 144 -25.91 -8.21 1.08
N ARG A 145 -26.59 -9.24 0.60
CA ARG A 145 -26.12 -10.12 -0.48
C ARG A 145 -25.92 -9.36 -1.79
N ALA A 146 -26.87 -8.50 -2.17
CA ALA A 146 -26.74 -7.66 -3.37
C ALA A 146 -25.54 -6.69 -3.26
N ALA A 147 -25.36 -6.07 -2.08
CA ALA A 147 -24.20 -5.21 -1.80
C ALA A 147 -22.87 -6.00 -1.90
N GLN A 148 -22.84 -7.24 -1.40
CA GLN A 148 -21.66 -8.09 -1.47
C GLN A 148 -21.26 -8.45 -2.92
N GLU A 149 -22.24 -8.70 -3.80
CA GLU A 149 -21.97 -8.91 -5.22
C GLU A 149 -21.35 -7.67 -5.89
N SER A 150 -21.87 -6.47 -5.55
CA SER A 150 -21.30 -5.21 -6.04
C SER A 150 -19.86 -5.03 -5.57
N LEU A 151 -19.61 -5.17 -4.27
CA LEU A 151 -18.27 -5.05 -3.69
C LEU A 151 -17.28 -6.06 -4.27
N THR A 152 -17.75 -7.28 -4.60
CA THR A 152 -16.91 -8.30 -5.24
C THR A 152 -16.50 -7.88 -6.66
N ARG A 153 -17.42 -7.27 -7.42
CA ARG A 153 -17.10 -6.71 -8.75
C ARG A 153 -16.13 -5.56 -8.64
N ASP A 154 -16.41 -4.61 -7.75
CA ASP A 154 -15.54 -3.46 -7.50
C ASP A 154 -14.11 -3.89 -7.12
N TYR A 155 -13.98 -4.88 -6.24
CA TYR A 155 -12.67 -5.43 -5.86
C TYR A 155 -11.91 -6.01 -7.05
N ARG A 156 -12.57 -6.79 -7.92
CA ARG A 156 -11.96 -7.36 -9.13
C ARG A 156 -11.51 -6.29 -10.12
N ASP A 157 -12.33 -5.25 -10.28
CA ASP A 157 -12.03 -4.12 -11.16
C ASP A 157 -10.82 -3.33 -10.65
N LEU A 158 -10.76 -3.06 -9.34
CA LEU A 158 -9.62 -2.43 -8.68
C LEU A 158 -8.35 -3.27 -8.82
N GLN A 159 -8.45 -4.59 -8.61
CA GLN A 159 -7.34 -5.52 -8.75
C GLN A 159 -6.80 -5.53 -10.19
N THR A 160 -7.69 -5.55 -11.18
CA THR A 160 -7.32 -5.50 -12.61
C THR A 160 -6.62 -4.20 -12.95
N LYS A 161 -7.17 -3.06 -12.52
CA LYS A 161 -6.56 -1.73 -12.71
C LYS A 161 -5.18 -1.65 -12.09
N LYS A 162 -5.04 -2.08 -10.82
CA LYS A 162 -3.76 -2.11 -10.12
C LYS A 162 -2.73 -2.96 -10.85
N SER A 163 -3.12 -4.16 -11.30
CA SER A 163 -2.24 -5.07 -12.03
C SER A 163 -1.78 -4.47 -13.36
N SER A 164 -2.67 -3.78 -14.09
CA SER A 164 -2.31 -3.06 -15.30
C SER A 164 -1.31 -1.94 -15.02
N MET A 165 -1.58 -1.09 -14.03
CA MET A 165 -0.69 0.02 -13.67
C MET A 165 0.72 -0.45 -13.28
N LEU A 166 0.82 -1.54 -12.52
CA LEU A 166 2.13 -2.09 -12.16
C LEU A 166 2.87 -2.69 -13.36
N LYS A 167 2.16 -3.29 -14.33
CA LYS A 167 2.78 -3.74 -15.59
C LYS A 167 3.27 -2.56 -16.43
N ASP A 168 2.48 -1.51 -16.52
CA ASP A 168 2.82 -0.30 -17.29
C ASP A 168 4.04 0.40 -16.66
N LEU A 169 4.08 0.51 -15.32
CA LEU A 169 5.23 1.05 -14.59
C LEU A 169 6.51 0.24 -14.88
N LYS A 170 6.41 -1.08 -14.81
CA LYS A 170 7.55 -1.98 -15.12
C LYS A 170 8.00 -1.81 -16.57
N ALA A 171 7.09 -1.82 -17.53
CA ALA A 171 7.38 -1.67 -18.95
C ALA A 171 8.04 -0.32 -19.25
N THR A 172 7.57 0.77 -18.64
CA THR A 172 8.14 2.12 -18.78
C THR A 172 9.58 2.16 -18.28
N ARG A 173 9.86 1.55 -17.12
CA ARG A 173 11.22 1.47 -16.56
C ARG A 173 12.15 0.64 -17.43
N GLU A 174 11.71 -0.54 -17.88
CA GLU A 174 12.50 -1.39 -18.78
C GLU A 174 12.86 -0.68 -20.09
N GLN A 175 11.91 0.07 -20.68
CA GLN A 175 12.16 0.85 -21.89
C GLN A 175 13.14 1.99 -21.64
N ARG A 176 13.07 2.65 -20.49
CA ARG A 176 14.00 3.71 -20.12
C ARG A 176 15.41 3.17 -19.92
N ASP A 177 15.56 2.10 -19.17
CA ASP A 177 16.85 1.46 -18.92
C ASP A 177 17.51 1.02 -20.24
N LYS A 178 16.73 0.43 -21.14
CA LYS A 178 17.21 0.07 -22.48
C LYS A 178 17.67 1.28 -23.29
N ARG A 179 16.93 2.39 -23.29
CA ARG A 179 17.34 3.63 -23.97
C ARG A 179 18.64 4.20 -23.42
N LEU A 180 18.81 4.16 -22.09
CA LEU A 180 20.03 4.62 -21.43
C LEU A 180 21.22 3.74 -21.79
N GLU A 181 21.02 2.43 -21.87
CA GLU A 181 22.06 1.49 -22.28
C GLU A 181 22.45 1.67 -23.75
N ASP A 182 21.49 1.77 -24.65
CA ASP A 182 21.70 2.06 -26.07
C ASP A 182 22.45 3.39 -26.25
N SER A 183 22.11 4.42 -25.48
CA SER A 183 22.79 5.72 -25.50
C SER A 183 24.25 5.62 -25.03
N LYS A 184 24.52 4.85 -23.98
CA LYS A 184 25.90 4.59 -23.49
C LYS A 184 26.71 3.85 -24.55
N GLN A 185 26.15 2.82 -25.17
CA GLN A 185 26.81 2.07 -26.23
C GLN A 185 27.13 2.95 -27.46
N THR A 186 26.19 3.81 -27.87
CA THR A 186 26.39 4.77 -28.94
C THR A 186 27.49 5.76 -28.62
N PHE A 187 27.54 6.30 -27.40
CA PHE A 187 28.58 7.22 -26.95
C PHE A 187 29.97 6.56 -26.91
N ILE A 188 30.05 5.32 -26.42
CA ILE A 188 31.28 4.53 -26.41
C ILE A 188 31.74 4.23 -27.86
N GLY A 189 30.79 3.90 -28.74
CA GLY A 189 31.07 3.67 -30.18
C GLY A 189 31.60 4.92 -30.87
N TRP A 190 31.05 6.09 -30.58
CA TRP A 190 31.50 7.38 -31.09
C TRP A 190 32.90 7.71 -30.55
N GLY A 191 33.14 7.56 -29.25
CA GLY A 191 34.45 7.79 -28.62
C GLY A 191 35.58 6.90 -29.20
N ARG A 192 35.28 5.65 -29.61
CA ARG A 192 36.21 4.78 -30.33
C ARG A 192 36.52 5.29 -31.73
N LYS A 193 35.53 5.78 -32.48
CA LYS A 193 35.72 6.35 -33.82
C LYS A 193 36.57 7.62 -33.79
N VAL A 194 36.36 8.50 -32.81
CA VAL A 194 37.14 9.74 -32.65
C VAL A 194 38.61 9.43 -32.33
N ARG A 195 38.90 8.35 -31.59
CA ARG A 195 40.31 7.92 -31.29
C ARG A 195 40.96 7.21 -32.46
N ALA A 196 40.22 6.67 -33.42
CA ALA A 196 40.75 5.92 -34.54
C ALA A 196 41.10 6.82 -35.75
N HIS A 197 40.84 8.11 -35.69
CA HIS A 197 41.28 9.09 -36.70
C HIS A 197 42.15 10.13 -35.99
N PRO A 198 43.50 9.99 -36.08
CA PRO A 198 44.46 11.00 -35.62
C PRO A 198 44.43 12.25 -36.49
#